data_a81c234edfb3948c0a2fc9102b03e3e0
#
_entry.id   a81c234edfb3948c0a2fc9102b03e3e0
#
_cell.length_a   1.000
_cell.length_b   1.000
_cell.length_c   1.000
_cell.angle_alpha   90.00
_cell.angle_beta   90.00
_cell.angle_gamma   90.00
#
_symmetry.space_group_name_H-M   'P 1'
#
loop_
_entity.id
_entity.type
_entity.pdbx_description
1 polymer ?
#
loop_
_entity_poly.entity_id
_entity_poly.type
_entity_poly.pdbx_seq_one_letter_code
_entity_poly.pdbx_strand_id
1 'polypeptide(L)'
;MIRPNSIFEILAKKRDGNELNKYDFQLICNLASSAPPEQIGAFMMACNIHGLTRNEISLLTEAMMFSGASFEPKPGRVDKHSTGGVGDKMSIILAPALRAAGAVVPMVAGRGLEHTGGTIDKLESIPGFNTSLSIEEMEENNCFISSQNEDIAPADSVFYAARDITATVSQIGLITASIISKKAAEGLEKLVLDVKCGSAAFMKTEEEAIELAKSMVRTAADLEIDVTAQITRMDHPIGKMIGNGHEIAECIDCLRGNGPWDTMELVYMQADALGYDIRPHIKDGTALGEFRDMCVRQGVDEMVADLLITEPWSVLKKAEHELRVSANQTGFITDIDAMRIGKALCEMGVGRTGENSEVEHGVGIELIARVGDYVKQGDIWAIIHHNNIGDPYYIHDSVTISDEADKNPLPRLIKTIRYENLSNE
;
A
#
# COMPACT_ATOMS: atom_id res chain seq x y z
N MET A 1 41.57 21.26 12.11
CA MET A 1 40.64 20.10 12.31
C MET A 1 39.26 20.64 12.16
N ILE A 2 38.60 20.38 11.00
CA ILE A 2 37.17 20.64 10.80
C ILE A 2 36.47 19.64 11.72
N ARG A 3 35.72 20.13 12.71
CA ARG A 3 34.84 19.24 13.51
C ARG A 3 33.89 18.55 12.52
N PRO A 4 33.63 17.26 12.66
CA PRO A 4 32.59 16.63 11.86
C PRO A 4 31.27 17.40 12.07
N ASN A 5 30.55 17.68 10.98
CA ASN A 5 29.24 18.34 11.05
C ASN A 5 28.40 17.66 12.13
N SER A 6 27.84 18.44 13.03
CA SER A 6 26.91 17.93 14.04
C SER A 6 25.49 17.99 13.45
N ILE A 7 24.56 17.21 14.01
CA ILE A 7 23.12 17.33 13.66
C ILE A 7 22.68 18.78 13.79
N PHE A 8 23.17 19.52 14.78
CA PHE A 8 22.86 20.94 14.96
C PHE A 8 23.23 21.79 13.75
N GLU A 9 24.39 21.53 13.11
CA GLU A 9 24.83 22.25 11.92
C GLU A 9 23.96 21.92 10.69
N ILE A 10 23.52 20.65 10.57
CA ILE A 10 22.60 20.21 9.53
C ILE A 10 21.24 20.93 9.68
N LEU A 11 20.73 20.98 10.92
CA LEU A 11 19.50 21.68 11.25
C LEU A 11 19.61 23.17 10.93
N ALA A 12 20.71 23.82 11.32
CA ALA A 12 20.95 25.23 11.04
C ALA A 12 20.98 25.50 9.53
N LYS A 13 21.70 24.67 8.77
CA LYS A 13 21.73 24.74 7.31
C LYS A 13 20.34 24.67 6.68
N LYS A 14 19.56 23.63 7.05
CA LYS A 14 18.23 23.42 6.45
C LYS A 14 17.22 24.47 6.90
N ARG A 15 17.27 24.89 8.18
CA ARG A 15 16.47 26.02 8.71
C ARG A 15 16.66 27.30 7.89
N ASP A 16 17.91 27.59 7.48
CA ASP A 16 18.24 28.79 6.73
C ASP A 16 18.01 28.64 5.21
N GLY A 17 17.36 27.54 4.77
CA GLY A 17 17.01 27.26 3.38
C GLY A 17 18.17 26.81 2.51
N ASN A 18 19.31 26.43 3.09
CA ASN A 18 20.46 25.96 2.33
C ASN A 18 20.33 24.47 1.98
N GLU A 19 20.85 24.10 0.81
CA GLU A 19 20.90 22.69 0.39
C GLU A 19 21.85 21.87 1.26
N LEU A 20 21.43 20.65 1.57
CA LEU A 20 22.21 19.64 2.25
C LEU A 20 22.99 18.79 1.24
N ASN A 21 24.17 18.37 1.62
CA ASN A 21 25.01 17.52 0.78
C ASN A 21 24.96 16.04 1.24
N LYS A 22 25.64 15.16 0.51
CA LYS A 22 25.69 13.72 0.79
C LYS A 22 26.12 13.41 2.23
N TYR A 23 27.13 14.10 2.76
CA TYR A 23 27.63 13.87 4.13
C TYR A 23 26.61 14.29 5.19
N ASP A 24 25.87 15.37 4.94
CA ASP A 24 24.82 15.83 5.85
C ASP A 24 23.73 14.75 5.98
N PHE A 25 23.27 14.18 4.85
CA PHE A 25 22.27 13.12 4.86
C PHE A 25 22.78 11.79 5.44
N GLN A 26 23.99 11.38 5.10
CA GLN A 26 24.60 10.19 5.70
C GLN A 26 24.72 10.32 7.22
N LEU A 27 25.13 11.50 7.71
CA LEU A 27 25.28 11.73 9.14
C LEU A 27 23.95 11.67 9.87
N ILE A 28 22.90 12.34 9.36
CA ILE A 28 21.60 12.34 10.05
C ILE A 28 20.92 10.98 9.99
N CYS A 29 21.05 10.22 8.89
CA CYS A 29 20.52 8.86 8.80
C CYS A 29 21.26 7.90 9.75
N ASN A 30 22.59 7.97 9.82
CA ASN A 30 23.39 7.12 10.74
C ASN A 30 23.13 7.42 12.22
N LEU A 31 22.74 8.63 12.55
CA LEU A 31 22.44 9.05 13.90
C LEU A 31 20.95 9.03 14.23
N ALA A 32 20.08 8.69 13.29
CA ALA A 32 18.63 8.80 13.45
C ALA A 32 18.12 8.12 14.72
N SER A 33 18.52 6.88 14.98
CA SER A 33 18.09 6.10 16.15
C SER A 33 18.72 6.57 17.49
N SER A 34 19.80 7.34 17.46
CA SER A 34 20.52 7.83 18.64
C SER A 34 20.34 9.32 18.91
N ALA A 35 19.84 10.07 17.92
CA ALA A 35 19.58 11.49 18.04
C ALA A 35 18.37 11.76 18.96
N PRO A 36 18.36 12.89 19.70
CA PRO A 36 17.18 13.33 20.41
C PRO A 36 15.98 13.49 19.46
N PRO A 37 14.77 12.99 19.81
CA PRO A 37 13.57 13.08 18.97
C PRO A 37 13.26 14.52 18.53
N GLU A 38 13.57 15.52 19.36
CA GLU A 38 13.40 16.94 19.06
C GLU A 38 14.26 17.40 17.86
N GLN A 39 15.46 16.80 17.70
CA GLN A 39 16.32 17.11 16.56
C GLN A 39 15.78 16.49 15.28
N ILE A 40 15.25 15.26 15.36
CA ILE A 40 14.62 14.60 14.21
C ILE A 40 13.35 15.36 13.80
N GLY A 41 12.49 15.72 14.75
CA GLY A 41 11.29 16.52 14.48
C GLY A 41 11.62 17.89 13.86
N ALA A 42 12.66 18.57 14.36
CA ALA A 42 13.13 19.83 13.78
C ALA A 42 13.65 19.66 12.34
N PHE A 43 14.36 18.54 12.05
CA PHE A 43 14.80 18.21 10.71
C PHE A 43 13.62 17.99 9.75
N MET A 44 12.63 17.18 10.17
CA MET A 44 11.42 16.92 9.36
C MET A 44 10.67 18.22 9.06
N MET A 45 10.51 19.10 10.09
CA MET A 45 9.83 20.38 9.91
C MET A 45 10.62 21.33 9.00
N ALA A 46 11.94 21.41 9.11
CA ALA A 46 12.77 22.22 8.22
C ALA A 46 12.66 21.75 6.76
N CYS A 47 12.68 20.43 6.53
CA CYS A 47 12.44 19.85 5.21
C CYS A 47 11.01 20.12 4.69
N ASN A 48 10.02 20.12 5.58
CA ASN A 48 8.64 20.43 5.20
C ASN A 48 8.46 21.90 4.77
N ILE A 49 9.09 22.84 5.48
CA ILE A 49 8.96 24.28 5.21
C ILE A 49 9.73 24.71 3.96
N HIS A 50 10.99 24.27 3.83
CA HIS A 50 11.88 24.70 2.73
C HIS A 50 11.85 23.76 1.51
N GLY A 51 11.18 22.63 1.62
CA GLY A 51 11.20 21.59 0.60
C GLY A 51 12.56 20.86 0.54
N LEU A 52 12.64 19.91 -0.36
CA LEU A 52 13.88 19.23 -0.75
C LEU A 52 14.06 19.38 -2.26
N THR A 53 15.25 19.76 -2.71
CA THR A 53 15.58 19.77 -4.13
C THR A 53 15.62 18.33 -4.65
N ARG A 54 15.52 18.13 -5.99
CA ARG A 54 15.65 16.81 -6.60
C ARG A 54 16.91 16.08 -6.13
N ASN A 55 18.04 16.79 -6.11
CA ASN A 55 19.31 16.23 -5.66
C ASN A 55 19.25 15.84 -4.17
N GLU A 56 18.65 16.66 -3.30
CA GLU A 56 18.49 16.34 -1.88
C GLU A 56 17.61 15.10 -1.69
N ILE A 57 16.53 14.93 -2.47
CA ILE A 57 15.66 13.75 -2.39
C ILE A 57 16.46 12.48 -2.73
N SER A 58 17.23 12.48 -3.83
CA SER A 58 18.06 11.34 -4.23
C SER A 58 19.12 11.01 -3.17
N LEU A 59 19.81 12.02 -2.63
CA LEU A 59 20.82 11.84 -1.58
C LEU A 59 20.23 11.33 -0.26
N LEU A 60 19.07 11.84 0.15
CA LEU A 60 18.36 11.35 1.34
C LEU A 60 17.93 9.90 1.14
N THR A 61 17.37 9.58 -0.02
CA THR A 61 16.93 8.22 -0.37
C THR A 61 18.08 7.23 -0.31
N GLU A 62 19.22 7.58 -0.93
CA GLU A 62 20.44 6.76 -0.88
C GLU A 62 20.93 6.58 0.57
N ALA A 63 20.97 7.65 1.36
CA ALA A 63 21.41 7.59 2.75
C ALA A 63 20.48 6.74 3.63
N MET A 64 19.18 6.81 3.41
CA MET A 64 18.19 5.98 4.12
C MET A 64 18.32 4.51 3.70
N MET A 65 18.47 4.20 2.41
CA MET A 65 18.70 2.84 1.91
C MET A 65 19.92 2.21 2.58
N PHE A 66 21.05 2.91 2.60
CA PHE A 66 22.30 2.41 3.19
C PHE A 66 22.40 2.55 4.71
N SER A 67 21.35 3.00 5.39
CA SER A 67 21.32 2.99 6.85
C SER A 67 21.13 1.58 7.45
N GLY A 68 20.74 0.60 6.64
CA GLY A 68 20.51 -0.79 7.03
C GLY A 68 20.96 -1.78 5.97
N ALA A 69 20.38 -2.98 6.03
CA ALA A 69 20.61 -4.05 5.07
C ALA A 69 19.97 -3.72 3.71
N SER A 70 20.65 -4.15 2.65
CA SER A 70 20.13 -4.10 1.29
C SER A 70 20.51 -5.38 0.55
N PHE A 71 19.61 -5.86 -0.30
CA PHE A 71 19.85 -7.02 -1.13
C PHE A 71 20.64 -6.64 -2.38
N GLU A 72 21.52 -7.52 -2.82
CA GLU A 72 22.20 -7.35 -4.10
C GLU A 72 21.19 -7.35 -5.25
N PRO A 73 21.27 -6.41 -6.20
CA PRO A 73 20.38 -6.39 -7.36
C PRO A 73 20.45 -7.70 -8.15
N LYS A 74 19.29 -8.29 -8.46
CA LYS A 74 19.20 -9.52 -9.26
C LYS A 74 18.20 -9.34 -10.42
N PRO A 75 18.51 -9.85 -11.63
CA PRO A 75 17.55 -9.87 -12.73
C PRO A 75 16.26 -10.60 -12.36
N GLY A 76 15.13 -10.07 -12.81
CA GLY A 76 13.80 -10.62 -12.54
C GLY A 76 13.24 -10.30 -11.15
N ARG A 77 13.93 -9.55 -10.31
CA ARG A 77 13.36 -9.01 -9.06
C ARG A 77 12.43 -7.85 -9.37
N VAL A 78 11.17 -8.04 -9.02
CA VAL A 78 10.14 -7.02 -9.26
C VAL A 78 9.25 -6.85 -8.05
N ASP A 79 8.71 -5.65 -7.89
CA ASP A 79 7.76 -5.37 -6.81
C ASP A 79 6.71 -4.33 -7.22
N LYS A 80 5.70 -4.20 -6.38
CA LYS A 80 4.63 -3.18 -6.45
C LYS A 80 4.52 -2.46 -5.13
N HIS A 81 4.43 -1.15 -5.19
CA HIS A 81 4.11 -0.33 -4.02
C HIS A 81 2.88 0.53 -4.29
N SER A 82 2.00 0.66 -3.29
CA SER A 82 0.84 1.55 -3.32
C SER A 82 0.96 2.64 -2.27
N THR A 83 0.43 3.80 -2.56
CA THR A 83 0.29 4.87 -1.55
C THR A 83 -0.86 4.63 -0.57
N GLY A 84 -1.54 3.49 -0.67
CA GLY A 84 -2.61 3.07 0.23
C GLY A 84 -4.01 3.47 -0.25
N GLY A 85 -4.99 2.67 0.09
CA GLY A 85 -6.38 2.87 -0.30
C GLY A 85 -7.34 1.94 0.42
N VAL A 86 -8.63 2.10 0.15
CA VAL A 86 -9.72 1.29 0.72
C VAL A 86 -10.01 0.13 -0.22
N GLY A 87 -9.82 -1.11 0.25
CA GLY A 87 -9.92 -2.31 -0.57
C GLY A 87 -8.67 -2.57 -1.45
N ASP A 88 -7.54 -1.92 -1.16
CA ASP A 88 -6.28 -2.11 -1.91
C ASP A 88 -5.60 -3.44 -1.50
N LYS A 89 -5.92 -4.49 -2.24
CA LYS A 89 -5.44 -5.87 -2.03
C LYS A 89 -4.53 -6.37 -3.15
N MET A 90 -4.20 -5.53 -4.16
CA MET A 90 -3.48 -5.93 -5.37
C MET A 90 -2.17 -6.65 -5.09
N SER A 91 -1.41 -6.23 -4.08
CA SER A 91 -0.14 -6.86 -3.69
C SER A 91 -0.25 -8.36 -3.40
N ILE A 92 -1.34 -8.77 -2.73
CA ILE A 92 -1.56 -10.17 -2.32
C ILE A 92 -1.89 -11.06 -3.54
N ILE A 93 -2.51 -10.48 -4.57
CA ILE A 93 -2.81 -11.17 -5.82
C ILE A 93 -1.59 -11.17 -6.75
N LEU A 94 -0.90 -10.03 -6.84
CA LEU A 94 0.23 -9.83 -7.74
C LEU A 94 1.44 -10.69 -7.38
N ALA A 95 1.82 -10.76 -6.11
CA ALA A 95 3.04 -11.45 -5.70
C ALA A 95 3.06 -12.92 -6.16
N PRO A 96 2.06 -13.76 -5.84
CA PRO A 96 2.03 -15.16 -6.31
C PRO A 96 1.82 -15.28 -7.83
N ALA A 97 1.04 -14.38 -8.44
CA ALA A 97 0.81 -14.41 -9.89
C ALA A 97 2.07 -14.04 -10.69
N LEU A 98 2.84 -13.05 -10.26
CA LEU A 98 4.14 -12.71 -10.84
C LEU A 98 5.15 -13.83 -10.63
N ARG A 99 5.16 -14.46 -9.46
CA ARG A 99 6.02 -15.63 -9.19
C ARG A 99 5.68 -16.79 -10.11
N ALA A 100 4.41 -17.11 -10.30
CA ALA A 100 3.97 -18.15 -11.24
C ALA A 100 4.42 -17.82 -12.68
N ALA A 101 4.49 -16.54 -13.05
CA ALA A 101 5.02 -16.08 -14.33
C ALA A 101 6.57 -16.02 -14.39
N GLY A 102 7.28 -16.47 -13.34
CA GLY A 102 8.74 -16.60 -13.31
C GLY A 102 9.50 -15.45 -12.67
N ALA A 103 8.82 -14.44 -12.11
CA ALA A 103 9.46 -13.33 -11.40
C ALA A 103 10.01 -13.78 -10.02
N VAL A 104 10.90 -12.96 -9.48
CA VAL A 104 11.29 -12.96 -8.06
C VAL A 104 10.65 -11.77 -7.39
N VAL A 105 9.86 -12.00 -6.33
CA VAL A 105 9.01 -10.97 -5.71
C VAL A 105 9.35 -10.81 -4.22
N PRO A 106 10.37 -10.00 -3.86
CA PRO A 106 10.79 -9.75 -2.49
C PRO A 106 9.98 -8.59 -1.87
N MET A 107 8.69 -8.77 -1.72
CA MET A 107 7.78 -7.67 -1.38
C MET A 107 7.86 -7.29 0.11
N VAL A 108 8.34 -6.09 0.40
CA VAL A 108 8.22 -5.47 1.72
C VAL A 108 7.04 -4.51 1.72
N ALA A 109 6.05 -4.76 2.56
CA ALA A 109 4.80 -4.04 2.63
C ALA A 109 4.57 -3.39 3.99
N GLY A 110 3.68 -2.40 4.03
CA GLY A 110 3.31 -1.67 5.24
C GLY A 110 2.04 -2.18 5.89
N ARG A 111 1.86 -1.75 7.16
CA ARG A 111 0.59 -1.80 7.88
C ARG A 111 -0.33 -0.68 7.44
N GLY A 112 -1.61 -0.81 7.74
CA GLY A 112 -2.61 0.24 7.48
C GLY A 112 -2.36 1.49 8.31
N LEU A 113 -2.71 2.63 7.73
CA LEU A 113 -2.66 3.95 8.36
C LEU A 113 -4.01 4.62 8.21
N GLU A 114 -4.52 5.18 9.31
CA GLU A 114 -5.80 5.89 9.32
C GLU A 114 -6.93 5.03 8.72
N HIS A 115 -7.53 5.52 7.62
CA HIS A 115 -8.63 4.88 6.90
C HIS A 115 -8.20 3.82 5.87
N THR A 116 -6.89 3.62 5.67
CA THR A 116 -6.38 2.66 4.67
C THR A 116 -6.09 1.30 5.30
N GLY A 117 -6.47 0.22 4.62
CA GLY A 117 -6.14 -1.15 5.03
C GLY A 117 -4.71 -1.53 4.61
N GLY A 118 -3.90 -2.07 5.55
CA GLY A 118 -2.53 -2.51 5.29
C GLY A 118 -2.45 -3.92 4.70
N THR A 119 -1.50 -4.14 3.81
CA THR A 119 -1.23 -5.48 3.26
C THR A 119 -0.86 -6.49 4.35
N ILE A 120 -0.06 -6.06 5.31
CA ILE A 120 0.39 -6.89 6.44
C ILE A 120 -0.80 -7.26 7.35
N ASP A 121 -1.65 -6.30 7.70
CA ASP A 121 -2.82 -6.56 8.55
C ASP A 121 -3.80 -7.56 7.91
N LYS A 122 -3.91 -7.56 6.58
CA LYS A 122 -4.70 -8.54 5.82
C LYS A 122 -4.09 -9.93 5.91
N LEU A 123 -2.78 -10.07 5.68
CA LEU A 123 -2.09 -11.36 5.75
C LEU A 123 -2.09 -11.95 7.16
N GLU A 124 -2.05 -11.12 8.21
CA GLU A 124 -2.18 -11.55 9.61
C GLU A 124 -3.56 -12.14 9.93
N SER A 125 -4.57 -11.95 9.06
CA SER A 125 -5.86 -12.64 9.20
C SER A 125 -5.79 -14.13 8.86
N ILE A 126 -4.71 -14.58 8.18
CA ILE A 126 -4.45 -15.98 7.87
C ILE A 126 -3.75 -16.63 9.07
N PRO A 127 -4.35 -17.65 9.71
CA PRO A 127 -3.74 -18.28 10.87
C PRO A 127 -2.35 -18.86 10.57
N GLY A 128 -1.36 -18.44 11.34
CA GLY A 128 0.02 -18.92 11.23
C GLY A 128 0.88 -18.19 10.18
N PHE A 129 0.33 -17.23 9.44
CA PHE A 129 1.13 -16.49 8.45
C PHE A 129 2.17 -15.59 9.14
N ASN A 130 3.46 -15.86 8.90
CA ASN A 130 4.57 -15.06 9.39
C ASN A 130 4.81 -13.84 8.49
N THR A 131 4.48 -12.65 8.98
CA THR A 131 4.72 -11.39 8.29
C THR A 131 6.04 -10.73 8.67
N SER A 132 6.86 -11.35 9.52
CA SER A 132 8.11 -10.78 10.03
C SER A 132 9.27 -11.74 9.72
N LEU A 133 9.73 -11.73 8.47
CA LEU A 133 10.85 -12.55 8.04
C LEU A 133 12.19 -11.93 8.42
N SER A 134 13.18 -12.75 8.78
CA SER A 134 14.58 -12.31 8.89
C SER A 134 15.17 -12.03 7.51
N ILE A 135 16.32 -11.35 7.47
CA ILE A 135 17.03 -11.07 6.21
C ILE A 135 17.42 -12.37 5.51
N GLU A 136 17.87 -13.38 6.27
CA GLU A 136 18.23 -14.70 5.74
C GLU A 136 17.02 -15.40 5.09
N GLU A 137 15.87 -15.40 5.77
CA GLU A 137 14.62 -15.97 5.23
C GLU A 137 14.16 -15.23 3.96
N MET A 138 14.33 -13.90 3.90
CA MET A 138 14.01 -13.10 2.73
C MET A 138 14.95 -13.42 1.55
N GLU A 139 16.24 -13.65 1.79
CA GLU A 139 17.21 -13.98 0.73
C GLU A 139 16.99 -15.36 0.12
N GLU A 140 16.54 -16.33 0.93
CA GLU A 140 16.27 -17.70 0.51
C GLU A 140 14.95 -17.83 -0.27
N ASN A 141 14.01 -16.88 -0.07
CA ASN A 141 12.68 -16.92 -0.69
C ASN A 141 12.63 -16.12 -2.00
N ASN A 142 12.08 -16.75 -3.03
CA ASN A 142 11.85 -16.10 -4.33
C ASN A 142 10.48 -15.38 -4.42
N CYS A 143 9.61 -15.57 -3.45
CA CYS A 143 8.32 -14.87 -3.35
C CYS A 143 7.87 -14.84 -1.89
N PHE A 144 7.77 -13.65 -1.35
CA PHE A 144 7.26 -13.41 -0.01
C PHE A 144 6.61 -12.03 0.08
N ILE A 145 5.78 -11.84 1.11
CA ILE A 145 5.29 -10.53 1.54
C ILE A 145 5.57 -10.41 3.03
N SER A 146 6.47 -9.50 3.39
CA SER A 146 6.88 -9.28 4.78
C SER A 146 6.69 -7.83 5.19
N SER A 147 6.53 -7.60 6.49
CA SER A 147 6.62 -6.27 7.04
C SER A 147 8.05 -5.73 6.93
N GLN A 148 8.20 -4.43 6.95
CA GLN A 148 9.50 -3.81 7.15
C GLN A 148 10.07 -4.29 8.48
N ASN A 149 11.27 -4.86 8.47
CA ASN A 149 12.01 -5.16 9.67
C ASN A 149 12.96 -3.98 10.04
N GLU A 150 13.50 -4.03 11.24
CA GLU A 150 14.39 -2.96 11.76
C GLU A 150 15.73 -2.88 11.00
N ASP A 151 16.06 -3.89 10.20
CA ASP A 151 17.31 -3.96 9.45
C ASP A 151 17.22 -3.29 8.09
N ILE A 152 16.02 -3.16 7.50
CA ILE A 152 15.82 -2.53 6.19
C ILE A 152 15.50 -1.04 6.36
N ALA A 153 16.39 -0.17 5.91
CA ALA A 153 16.26 1.28 5.97
C ALA A 153 15.83 1.81 7.37
N PRO A 154 16.52 1.45 8.48
CA PRO A 154 16.10 1.80 9.84
C PRO A 154 15.93 3.30 10.08
N ALA A 155 16.66 4.15 9.37
CA ALA A 155 16.48 5.61 9.44
C ALA A 155 15.06 6.02 9.01
N ASP A 156 14.43 5.30 8.05
CA ASP A 156 13.06 5.58 7.62
C ASP A 156 12.05 5.39 8.76
N SER A 157 12.17 4.33 9.54
CA SER A 157 11.28 4.07 10.67
C SER A 157 11.28 5.23 11.68
N VAL A 158 12.47 5.76 11.99
CA VAL A 158 12.62 6.91 12.91
C VAL A 158 12.03 8.18 12.30
N PHE A 159 12.33 8.45 11.02
CA PHE A 159 11.82 9.62 10.33
C PHE A 159 10.31 9.56 10.15
N TYR A 160 9.78 8.39 9.83
CA TYR A 160 8.34 8.19 9.66
C TYR A 160 7.58 8.43 10.97
N ALA A 161 8.06 7.87 12.09
CA ALA A 161 7.47 8.10 13.41
C ALA A 161 7.50 9.60 13.79
N ALA A 162 8.61 10.30 13.48
CA ALA A 162 8.69 11.74 13.71
C ALA A 162 7.71 12.53 12.82
N ARG A 163 7.54 12.14 11.55
CA ARG A 163 6.61 12.80 10.60
C ARG A 163 5.16 12.69 11.05
N ASP A 164 4.78 11.55 11.59
CA ASP A 164 3.41 11.31 12.06
C ASP A 164 3.00 12.31 13.14
N ILE A 165 3.87 12.54 14.14
CA ILE A 165 3.59 13.44 15.28
C ILE A 165 3.92 14.91 15.01
N THR A 166 4.62 15.24 13.92
CA THR A 166 5.02 16.63 13.58
C THR A 166 4.22 17.24 12.42
N ALA A 167 3.17 16.57 11.94
CA ALA A 167 2.34 17.00 10.81
C ALA A 167 3.15 17.26 9.51
N THR A 168 4.16 16.43 9.24
CA THR A 168 5.03 16.54 8.06
C THR A 168 4.90 15.35 7.10
N VAL A 169 3.85 14.54 7.25
CA VAL A 169 3.62 13.33 6.43
C VAL A 169 3.44 13.66 4.96
N SER A 170 2.76 14.78 4.63
CA SER A 170 2.37 15.12 3.26
C SER A 170 3.49 15.68 2.37
N GLN A 171 4.70 15.90 2.90
CA GLN A 171 5.80 16.48 2.13
C GLN A 171 6.32 15.49 1.08
N ILE A 172 6.21 15.83 -0.22
CA ILE A 172 6.45 14.95 -1.37
C ILE A 172 7.86 14.36 -1.35
N GLY A 173 8.90 15.15 -1.07
CA GLY A 173 10.29 14.67 -1.05
C GLY A 173 10.53 13.65 0.06
N LEU A 174 9.92 13.84 1.24
CA LEU A 174 10.01 12.90 2.35
C LEU A 174 9.20 11.62 2.08
N ILE A 175 8.03 11.72 1.41
CA ILE A 175 7.28 10.55 0.94
C ILE A 175 8.10 9.76 -0.06
N THR A 176 8.69 10.44 -1.04
CA THR A 176 9.53 9.85 -2.08
C THR A 176 10.72 9.10 -1.46
N ALA A 177 11.48 9.75 -0.58
CA ALA A 177 12.64 9.13 0.06
C ALA A 177 12.24 7.91 0.91
N SER A 178 11.15 8.00 1.66
CA SER A 178 10.63 6.90 2.48
C SER A 178 10.24 5.67 1.65
N ILE A 179 9.53 5.85 0.54
CA ILE A 179 9.08 4.74 -0.31
C ILE A 179 10.26 4.15 -1.09
N ILE A 180 11.02 4.99 -1.80
CA ILE A 180 12.04 4.52 -2.73
C ILE A 180 13.26 3.93 -2.01
N SER A 181 13.63 4.41 -0.81
CA SER A 181 14.74 3.81 -0.05
C SER A 181 14.50 2.35 0.30
N LYS A 182 13.28 2.00 0.72
CA LYS A 182 12.91 0.61 1.03
C LYS A 182 12.89 -0.25 -0.23
N LYS A 183 12.31 0.27 -1.32
CA LYS A 183 12.23 -0.44 -2.60
C LYS A 183 13.60 -0.64 -3.24
N ALA A 184 14.49 0.33 -3.10
CA ALA A 184 15.88 0.20 -3.53
C ALA A 184 16.64 -0.85 -2.70
N ALA A 185 16.39 -0.91 -1.38
CA ALA A 185 17.00 -1.92 -0.51
C ALA A 185 16.60 -3.36 -0.86
N GLU A 186 15.46 -3.58 -1.55
CA GLU A 186 15.03 -4.90 -2.04
C GLU A 186 15.85 -5.41 -3.24
N GLY A 187 16.73 -4.59 -3.85
CA GLY A 187 17.55 -4.97 -5.00
C GLY A 187 16.73 -5.23 -6.26
N LEU A 188 15.74 -4.38 -6.53
CA LEU A 188 14.78 -4.54 -7.62
C LEU A 188 15.38 -4.18 -8.98
N GLU A 189 15.00 -4.92 -10.02
CA GLU A 189 15.15 -4.54 -11.41
C GLU A 189 14.02 -3.61 -11.85
N LYS A 190 12.77 -3.95 -11.48
CA LYS A 190 11.60 -3.16 -11.87
C LYS A 190 10.63 -2.96 -10.70
N LEU A 191 9.98 -1.81 -10.71
CA LEU A 191 8.99 -1.43 -9.71
C LEU A 191 7.77 -0.80 -10.38
N VAL A 192 6.57 -1.21 -9.99
CA VAL A 192 5.35 -0.47 -10.31
C VAL A 192 4.85 0.26 -9.07
N LEU A 193 4.60 1.56 -9.22
CA LEU A 193 4.05 2.42 -8.18
C LEU A 193 2.58 2.69 -8.50
N ASP A 194 1.71 2.35 -7.57
CA ASP A 194 0.27 2.64 -7.62
C ASP A 194 -0.01 3.88 -6.77
N VAL A 195 -0.01 5.04 -7.43
CA VAL A 195 -0.23 6.35 -6.78
C VAL A 195 -1.73 6.63 -6.74
N LYS A 196 -2.33 6.43 -5.58
CA LYS A 196 -3.76 6.68 -5.39
C LYS A 196 -4.09 8.17 -5.41
N CYS A 197 -5.16 8.52 -6.13
CA CYS A 197 -5.66 9.88 -6.28
C CYS A 197 -7.18 9.91 -6.05
N GLY A 198 -7.67 10.87 -5.28
CA GLY A 198 -9.09 11.05 -5.03
C GLY A 198 -9.45 11.26 -3.56
N SER A 199 -10.74 11.25 -3.26
CA SER A 199 -11.27 11.60 -1.93
C SER A 199 -10.74 10.72 -0.80
N ALA A 200 -10.50 9.44 -1.06
CA ALA A 200 -9.98 8.47 -0.09
C ALA A 200 -8.48 8.16 -0.26
N ALA A 201 -7.74 8.97 -1.02
CA ALA A 201 -6.29 8.89 -1.15
C ALA A 201 -5.59 9.96 -0.31
N PHE A 202 -4.25 9.85 -0.15
CA PHE A 202 -3.43 10.93 0.39
C PHE A 202 -3.31 12.09 -0.59
N MET A 203 -3.12 11.82 -1.89
CA MET A 203 -3.15 12.82 -2.96
C MET A 203 -4.60 13.08 -3.38
N LYS A 204 -5.07 14.30 -3.13
CA LYS A 204 -6.48 14.66 -3.38
C LYS A 204 -6.74 15.07 -4.81
N THR A 205 -5.74 15.60 -5.48
CA THR A 205 -5.83 16.08 -6.86
C THR A 205 -4.90 15.32 -7.80
N GLU A 206 -5.21 15.34 -9.09
CA GLU A 206 -4.37 14.71 -10.11
C GLU A 206 -2.99 15.39 -10.19
N GLU A 207 -2.91 16.70 -9.96
CA GLU A 207 -1.67 17.46 -9.95
C GLU A 207 -0.74 16.99 -8.84
N GLU A 208 -1.23 16.84 -7.61
CA GLU A 208 -0.46 16.33 -6.48
C GLU A 208 0.04 14.91 -6.73
N ALA A 209 -0.84 14.05 -7.27
CA ALA A 209 -0.49 12.66 -7.61
C ALA A 209 0.57 12.59 -8.73
N ILE A 210 0.49 13.47 -9.73
CA ILE A 210 1.48 13.57 -10.81
C ILE A 210 2.82 14.04 -10.27
N GLU A 211 2.85 15.03 -9.39
CA GLU A 211 4.09 15.53 -8.79
C GLU A 211 4.78 14.46 -7.94
N LEU A 212 4.04 13.75 -7.11
CA LEU A 212 4.58 12.63 -6.33
C LEU A 212 5.10 11.52 -7.24
N ALA A 213 4.33 11.11 -8.25
CA ALA A 213 4.73 10.09 -9.21
C ALA A 213 6.02 10.47 -9.95
N LYS A 214 6.13 11.71 -10.45
CA LYS A 214 7.33 12.25 -11.10
C LYS A 214 8.55 12.23 -10.15
N SER A 215 8.37 12.65 -8.90
CA SER A 215 9.41 12.64 -7.88
C SER A 215 9.93 11.22 -7.66
N MET A 216 9.04 10.25 -7.44
CA MET A 216 9.42 8.85 -7.21
C MET A 216 10.10 8.21 -8.42
N VAL A 217 9.57 8.43 -9.63
CA VAL A 217 10.15 7.88 -10.88
C VAL A 217 11.55 8.43 -11.12
N ARG A 218 11.77 9.75 -10.92
CA ARG A 218 13.10 10.37 -11.07
C ARG A 218 14.09 9.84 -10.04
N THR A 219 13.68 9.76 -8.77
CA THR A 219 14.55 9.28 -7.69
C THR A 219 14.93 7.81 -7.86
N ALA A 220 13.99 6.97 -8.28
CA ALA A 220 14.25 5.56 -8.55
C ALA A 220 15.18 5.36 -9.75
N ALA A 221 15.04 6.16 -10.81
CA ALA A 221 15.94 6.14 -11.95
C ALA A 221 17.37 6.55 -11.57
N ASP A 222 17.54 7.52 -10.63
CA ASP A 222 18.85 7.89 -10.09
C ASP A 222 19.50 6.72 -9.30
N LEU A 223 18.72 5.71 -8.89
CA LEU A 223 19.16 4.46 -8.24
C LEU A 223 19.13 3.23 -9.18
N GLU A 224 19.04 3.46 -10.49
CA GLU A 224 19.07 2.43 -11.54
C GLU A 224 17.89 1.43 -11.50
N ILE A 225 16.74 1.80 -10.91
CA ILE A 225 15.54 0.99 -10.89
C ILE A 225 14.60 1.43 -12.03
N ASP A 226 14.13 0.50 -12.87
CA ASP A 226 13.10 0.75 -13.89
C ASP A 226 11.72 0.87 -13.23
N VAL A 227 11.20 2.10 -13.16
CA VAL A 227 9.96 2.40 -12.46
C VAL A 227 8.87 2.91 -13.40
N THR A 228 7.71 2.28 -13.29
CA THR A 228 6.47 2.77 -13.87
C THR A 228 5.51 3.21 -12.77
N ALA A 229 5.12 4.49 -12.73
CA ALA A 229 4.09 4.96 -11.83
C ALA A 229 2.74 5.02 -12.55
N GLN A 230 1.70 4.47 -11.93
CA GLN A 230 0.32 4.46 -12.39
C GLN A 230 -0.51 5.25 -11.38
N ILE A 231 -1.13 6.35 -11.82
CA ILE A 231 -2.04 7.15 -11.01
C ILE A 231 -3.42 6.53 -11.15
N THR A 232 -4.03 6.15 -10.03
CA THR A 232 -5.30 5.40 -10.01
C THR A 232 -6.33 6.05 -9.09
N ARG A 233 -7.61 5.99 -9.48
CA ARG A 233 -8.73 6.59 -8.74
C ARG A 233 -9.02 5.85 -7.44
N MET A 234 -9.21 6.65 -6.36
CA MET A 234 -9.53 6.15 -5.02
C MET A 234 -10.71 6.91 -4.39
N ASP A 235 -11.70 7.29 -5.18
CA ASP A 235 -12.94 7.87 -4.69
C ASP A 235 -13.89 6.78 -4.16
N HIS A 236 -13.91 5.62 -4.84
CA HIS A 236 -14.71 4.46 -4.48
C HIS A 236 -13.84 3.30 -4.02
N PRO A 237 -14.32 2.42 -3.12
CA PRO A 237 -13.60 1.23 -2.71
C PRO A 237 -13.22 0.34 -3.90
N ILE A 238 -12.10 -0.37 -3.81
CA ILE A 238 -11.66 -1.32 -4.83
C ILE A 238 -12.23 -2.70 -4.50
N GLY A 239 -12.83 -3.35 -5.50
CA GLY A 239 -13.44 -4.65 -5.34
C GLY A 239 -14.80 -4.63 -4.63
N LYS A 240 -15.16 -5.74 -4.05
CA LYS A 240 -16.43 -5.94 -3.34
C LYS A 240 -16.27 -6.15 -1.85
N MET A 241 -15.15 -6.73 -1.42
CA MET A 241 -14.88 -7.04 -0.02
C MET A 241 -13.83 -6.08 0.53
N ILE A 242 -14.15 -5.44 1.65
CA ILE A 242 -13.28 -4.51 2.35
C ILE A 242 -13.20 -4.96 3.82
N GLY A 243 -12.00 -5.05 4.35
CA GLY A 243 -11.69 -5.61 5.67
C GLY A 243 -10.66 -6.74 5.55
N ASN A 244 -9.90 -7.02 6.63
CA ASN A 244 -8.71 -7.87 6.53
C ASN A 244 -9.01 -9.27 5.96
N GLY A 245 -9.78 -10.10 6.65
CA GLY A 245 -10.16 -11.44 6.19
C GLY A 245 -11.03 -11.42 4.93
N HIS A 246 -11.89 -10.42 4.79
CA HIS A 246 -12.73 -10.24 3.62
C HIS A 246 -11.92 -10.00 2.36
N GLU A 247 -10.88 -9.18 2.45
CA GLU A 247 -9.99 -8.92 1.30
C GLU A 247 -9.13 -10.14 0.95
N ILE A 248 -8.72 -10.96 1.93
CA ILE A 248 -8.05 -12.25 1.65
C ILE A 248 -9.00 -13.19 0.89
N ALA A 249 -10.27 -13.30 1.31
CA ALA A 249 -11.25 -14.13 0.61
C ALA A 249 -11.42 -13.66 -0.85
N GLU A 250 -11.53 -12.36 -1.09
CA GLU A 250 -11.61 -11.81 -2.45
C GLU A 250 -10.31 -12.00 -3.25
N CYS A 251 -9.11 -11.94 -2.63
CA CYS A 251 -7.85 -12.26 -3.29
C CYS A 251 -7.84 -13.70 -3.81
N ILE A 252 -8.37 -14.66 -3.04
CA ILE A 252 -8.50 -16.06 -3.46
C ILE A 252 -9.46 -16.17 -4.64
N ASP A 253 -10.57 -15.47 -4.63
CA ASP A 253 -11.49 -15.45 -5.77
C ASP A 253 -10.86 -14.80 -7.01
N CYS A 254 -10.07 -13.74 -6.85
CA CYS A 254 -9.27 -13.16 -7.93
C CYS A 254 -8.28 -14.17 -8.53
N LEU A 255 -7.55 -14.91 -7.68
CA LEU A 255 -6.59 -15.94 -8.11
C LEU A 255 -7.27 -17.16 -8.75
N ARG A 256 -8.57 -17.40 -8.48
CA ARG A 256 -9.42 -18.38 -9.18
C ARG A 256 -9.98 -17.86 -10.52
N GLY A 257 -9.73 -16.58 -10.86
CA GLY A 257 -10.28 -15.93 -12.05
C GLY A 257 -11.71 -15.41 -11.91
N ASN A 258 -12.26 -15.36 -10.70
CA ASN A 258 -13.63 -14.91 -10.39
C ASN A 258 -13.68 -13.52 -9.72
N GLY A 259 -12.56 -12.81 -9.69
CA GLY A 259 -12.45 -11.51 -9.02
C GLY A 259 -13.26 -10.40 -9.68
N PRO A 260 -13.55 -9.32 -8.94
CA PRO A 260 -14.19 -8.13 -9.49
C PRO A 260 -13.37 -7.52 -10.63
N TRP A 261 -14.05 -7.03 -11.65
CA TRP A 261 -13.40 -6.52 -12.86
C TRP A 261 -12.41 -5.38 -12.58
N ASP A 262 -12.75 -4.46 -11.69
CA ASP A 262 -11.91 -3.30 -11.35
C ASP A 262 -10.64 -3.68 -10.56
N THR A 263 -10.74 -4.69 -9.70
CA THR A 263 -9.58 -5.28 -9.02
C THR A 263 -8.67 -5.98 -10.03
N MET A 264 -9.25 -6.80 -10.92
CA MET A 264 -8.47 -7.54 -11.92
C MET A 264 -7.88 -6.63 -12.99
N GLU A 265 -8.56 -5.54 -13.37
CA GLU A 265 -8.00 -4.51 -14.25
C GLU A 265 -6.71 -3.94 -13.68
N LEU A 266 -6.73 -3.51 -12.41
CA LEU A 266 -5.54 -2.98 -11.72
C LEU A 266 -4.42 -4.04 -11.64
N VAL A 267 -4.76 -5.27 -11.27
CA VAL A 267 -3.78 -6.37 -11.17
C VAL A 267 -3.09 -6.64 -12.50
N TYR A 268 -3.85 -6.77 -13.58
CA TYR A 268 -3.28 -7.02 -14.92
C TYR A 268 -2.44 -5.83 -15.40
N MET A 269 -2.93 -4.62 -15.23
CA MET A 269 -2.24 -3.40 -15.63
C MET A 269 -0.90 -3.24 -14.90
N GLN A 270 -0.84 -3.58 -13.61
CA GLN A 270 0.38 -3.53 -12.82
C GLN A 270 1.37 -4.63 -13.23
N ALA A 271 0.90 -5.85 -13.50
CA ALA A 271 1.73 -6.93 -14.02
C ALA A 271 2.29 -6.61 -15.41
N ASP A 272 1.45 -6.08 -16.31
CA ASP A 272 1.86 -5.65 -17.66
C ASP A 272 2.95 -4.56 -17.59
N ALA A 273 2.86 -3.63 -16.62
CA ALA A 273 3.86 -2.58 -16.42
C ALA A 273 5.22 -3.15 -15.95
N LEU A 274 5.22 -4.26 -15.24
CA LEU A 274 6.44 -5.00 -14.85
C LEU A 274 6.97 -5.90 -15.98
N GLY A 275 6.19 -6.10 -17.05
CA GLY A 275 6.56 -6.92 -18.21
C GLY A 275 6.19 -8.39 -18.09
N TYR A 276 5.20 -8.73 -17.24
CA TYR A 276 4.73 -10.10 -17.04
C TYR A 276 3.26 -10.26 -17.43
N ASP A 277 2.96 -11.26 -18.25
CA ASP A 277 1.57 -11.68 -18.50
C ASP A 277 1.15 -12.75 -17.51
N ILE A 278 0.39 -12.36 -16.51
CA ILE A 278 -0.09 -13.27 -15.45
C ILE A 278 -1.44 -13.94 -15.78
N ARG A 279 -2.12 -13.54 -16.88
CA ARG A 279 -3.46 -14.03 -17.24
C ARG A 279 -3.50 -15.55 -17.42
N PRO A 280 -2.52 -16.20 -18.10
CA PRO A 280 -2.48 -17.65 -18.20
C PRO A 280 -2.42 -18.33 -16.84
N HIS A 281 -1.62 -17.79 -15.91
CA HIS A 281 -1.38 -18.34 -14.58
C HIS A 281 -2.57 -18.19 -13.61
N ILE A 282 -3.38 -17.15 -13.78
CA ILE A 282 -4.69 -17.04 -13.12
C ILE A 282 -5.65 -18.10 -13.69
N LYS A 283 -5.69 -18.22 -15.03
CA LYS A 283 -6.64 -19.10 -15.71
C LYS A 283 -6.39 -20.60 -15.45
N ASP A 284 -5.15 -21.03 -15.38
CA ASP A 284 -4.77 -22.44 -15.15
C ASP A 284 -4.62 -22.81 -13.68
N GLY A 285 -4.72 -21.81 -12.76
CA GLY A 285 -4.65 -22.00 -11.31
C GLY A 285 -3.23 -22.04 -10.74
N THR A 286 -2.18 -21.88 -11.55
CA THR A 286 -0.79 -21.89 -11.06
C THR A 286 -0.51 -20.71 -10.12
N ALA A 287 -1.14 -19.55 -10.35
CA ALA A 287 -1.05 -18.40 -9.44
C ALA A 287 -1.69 -18.68 -8.06
N LEU A 288 -2.81 -19.38 -8.01
CA LEU A 288 -3.45 -19.81 -6.76
C LEU A 288 -2.59 -20.86 -6.02
N GLY A 289 -1.99 -21.79 -6.76
CA GLY A 289 -1.03 -22.75 -6.20
C GLY A 289 0.18 -22.06 -5.59
N GLU A 290 0.73 -21.05 -6.25
CA GLU A 290 1.86 -20.26 -5.72
C GLU A 290 1.47 -19.45 -4.47
N PHE A 291 0.23 -18.92 -4.40
CA PHE A 291 -0.28 -18.28 -3.17
C PHE A 291 -0.33 -19.27 -2.00
N ARG A 292 -0.86 -20.48 -2.24
CA ARG A 292 -0.86 -21.58 -1.26
C ARG A 292 0.56 -21.87 -0.76
N ASP A 293 1.49 -22.05 -1.68
CA ASP A 293 2.89 -22.37 -1.37
C ASP A 293 3.62 -21.22 -0.66
N MET A 294 3.33 -19.97 -1.01
CA MET A 294 3.80 -18.79 -0.30
C MET A 294 3.31 -18.80 1.15
N CYS A 295 2.04 -19.12 1.39
CA CYS A 295 1.49 -19.24 2.74
C CYS A 295 2.25 -20.28 3.56
N VAL A 296 2.51 -21.44 2.99
CA VAL A 296 3.27 -22.52 3.67
C VAL A 296 4.71 -22.11 3.96
N ARG A 297 5.41 -21.52 2.99
CA ARG A 297 6.78 -21.01 3.19
C ARG A 297 6.84 -19.93 4.28
N GLN A 298 5.76 -19.21 4.49
CA GLN A 298 5.64 -18.18 5.54
C GLN A 298 4.92 -18.68 6.81
N GLY A 299 4.93 -20.01 7.06
CA GLY A 299 4.59 -20.59 8.34
C GLY A 299 3.16 -21.11 8.50
N VAL A 300 2.30 -20.95 7.49
CA VAL A 300 0.95 -21.52 7.53
C VAL A 300 1.03 -23.04 7.43
N ASP A 301 0.29 -23.76 8.29
CA ASP A 301 0.16 -25.22 8.20
C ASP A 301 -0.42 -25.63 6.84
N GLU A 302 0.11 -26.73 6.26
CA GLU A 302 -0.27 -27.17 4.91
C GLU A 302 -1.78 -27.44 4.78
N MET A 303 -2.42 -28.07 5.78
CA MET A 303 -3.88 -28.30 5.76
C MET A 303 -4.66 -26.99 5.85
N VAL A 304 -4.16 -26.03 6.63
CA VAL A 304 -4.78 -24.69 6.73
C VAL A 304 -4.65 -23.96 5.40
N ALA A 305 -3.49 -24.03 4.73
CA ALA A 305 -3.29 -23.43 3.42
C ALA A 305 -4.17 -24.07 2.33
N ASP A 306 -4.33 -25.39 2.33
CA ASP A 306 -5.24 -26.11 1.42
C ASP A 306 -6.71 -25.72 1.65
N LEU A 307 -7.13 -25.63 2.91
CA LEU A 307 -8.48 -25.17 3.25
C LEU A 307 -8.68 -23.70 2.88
N LEU A 308 -7.67 -22.85 3.12
CA LEU A 308 -7.74 -21.42 2.78
C LEU A 308 -8.03 -21.22 1.29
N ILE A 309 -7.34 -21.94 0.41
CA ILE A 309 -7.55 -21.79 -1.03
C ILE A 309 -8.79 -22.55 -1.56
N THR A 310 -9.45 -23.38 -0.77
CA THR A 310 -10.67 -24.11 -1.19
C THR A 310 -11.92 -23.55 -0.53
N GLU A 311 -11.88 -23.33 0.77
CA GLU A 311 -13.00 -22.86 1.61
C GLU A 311 -12.52 -21.75 2.56
N PRO A 312 -12.18 -20.53 2.08
CA PRO A 312 -11.49 -19.51 2.87
C PRO A 312 -12.23 -19.20 4.18
N TRP A 313 -13.53 -19.19 4.19
CA TRP A 313 -14.34 -18.93 5.37
C TRP A 313 -14.41 -20.07 6.41
N SER A 314 -13.78 -21.22 6.13
CA SER A 314 -13.53 -22.25 7.15
C SER A 314 -12.28 -21.96 7.98
N VAL A 315 -11.41 -21.08 7.48
CA VAL A 315 -10.11 -20.71 8.08
C VAL A 315 -10.13 -19.28 8.63
N LEU A 316 -10.66 -18.34 7.84
CA LEU A 316 -10.70 -16.94 8.22
C LEU A 316 -11.74 -16.67 9.31
N LYS A 317 -11.39 -15.76 10.24
CA LYS A 317 -12.33 -15.33 11.29
C LYS A 317 -13.55 -14.67 10.67
N LYS A 318 -14.71 -14.91 11.27
CA LYS A 318 -15.98 -14.23 10.95
C LYS A 318 -16.36 -13.32 12.10
N ALA A 319 -16.98 -12.20 11.80
CA ALA A 319 -17.63 -11.38 12.82
C ALA A 319 -18.88 -12.08 13.38
N GLU A 320 -19.29 -11.65 14.57
CA GLU A 320 -20.44 -12.24 15.27
C GLU A 320 -21.79 -11.79 14.72
N HIS A 321 -21.84 -10.61 14.10
CA HIS A 321 -23.07 -9.95 13.65
C HIS A 321 -22.98 -9.50 12.20
N GLU A 322 -24.14 -9.48 11.54
CA GLU A 322 -24.34 -8.94 10.20
C GLU A 322 -25.38 -7.83 10.23
N LEU A 323 -25.08 -6.70 9.61
CA LEU A 323 -26.04 -5.63 9.34
C LEU A 323 -26.21 -5.47 7.83
N ARG A 324 -27.43 -5.67 7.35
CA ARG A 324 -27.77 -5.47 5.93
C ARG A 324 -28.20 -4.04 5.69
N VAL A 325 -27.51 -3.37 4.77
CA VAL A 325 -27.75 -1.96 4.45
C VAL A 325 -28.59 -1.86 3.19
N SER A 326 -29.78 -1.28 3.33
CA SER A 326 -30.73 -1.14 2.22
C SER A 326 -30.61 0.22 1.54
N ALA A 327 -30.87 0.25 0.24
CA ALA A 327 -31.01 1.47 -0.54
C ALA A 327 -32.21 2.30 -0.02
N ASN A 328 -31.97 3.58 0.22
CA ASN A 328 -32.98 4.50 0.75
C ASN A 328 -33.95 5.02 -0.33
N GLN A 329 -33.60 4.88 -1.61
CA GLN A 329 -34.41 5.27 -2.77
C GLN A 329 -34.11 4.36 -3.97
N THR A 330 -34.95 4.45 -5.00
CA THR A 330 -34.76 3.77 -6.28
C THR A 330 -33.92 4.65 -7.20
N GLY A 331 -32.95 4.07 -7.92
CA GLY A 331 -32.10 4.79 -8.86
C GLY A 331 -30.77 4.09 -9.12
N PHE A 332 -29.84 4.79 -9.75
CA PHE A 332 -28.47 4.33 -9.97
C PHE A 332 -27.56 4.75 -8.82
N ILE A 333 -26.69 3.85 -8.38
CA ILE A 333 -25.62 4.19 -7.45
C ILE A 333 -24.60 5.05 -8.22
N THR A 334 -24.46 6.31 -7.84
CA THR A 334 -23.53 7.27 -8.48
C THR A 334 -22.25 7.47 -7.68
N ASP A 335 -22.29 7.17 -6.37
CA ASP A 335 -21.12 7.27 -5.50
C ASP A 335 -21.19 6.24 -4.37
N ILE A 336 -20.02 5.70 -3.98
CA ILE A 336 -19.80 4.96 -2.74
C ILE A 336 -18.55 5.57 -2.10
N ASP A 337 -18.71 6.35 -1.06
CA ASP A 337 -17.66 7.11 -0.38
C ASP A 337 -16.66 6.18 0.32
N ALA A 338 -15.52 5.95 -0.34
CA ALA A 338 -14.46 5.09 0.17
C ALA A 338 -13.85 5.63 1.48
N MET A 339 -13.70 6.97 1.62
CA MET A 339 -13.16 7.58 2.83
C MET A 339 -14.06 7.29 4.04
N ARG A 340 -15.36 7.45 3.87
CA ARG A 340 -16.33 7.19 4.93
C ARG A 340 -16.34 5.72 5.34
N ILE A 341 -16.30 4.81 4.36
CA ILE A 341 -16.20 3.36 4.62
C ILE A 341 -14.91 3.03 5.35
N GLY A 342 -13.77 3.54 4.88
CA GLY A 342 -12.46 3.29 5.51
C GLY A 342 -12.41 3.75 6.97
N LYS A 343 -12.94 4.96 7.26
CA LYS A 343 -13.03 5.48 8.63
C LYS A 343 -13.93 4.64 9.52
N ALA A 344 -15.12 4.27 9.03
CA ALA A 344 -16.05 3.43 9.77
C ALA A 344 -15.43 2.06 10.11
N LEU A 345 -14.74 1.43 9.14
CA LEU A 345 -14.03 0.18 9.37
C LEU A 345 -12.90 0.32 10.39
N CYS A 346 -12.16 1.43 10.37
CA CYS A 346 -11.12 1.70 11.36
C CYS A 346 -11.72 1.81 12.76
N GLU A 347 -12.82 2.54 12.92
CA GLU A 347 -13.57 2.66 14.19
C GLU A 347 -14.14 1.31 14.67
N MET A 348 -14.49 0.40 13.73
CA MET A 348 -14.93 -0.96 14.04
C MET A 348 -13.78 -1.94 14.31
N GLY A 349 -12.52 -1.47 14.34
CA GLY A 349 -11.36 -2.25 14.71
C GLY A 349 -10.64 -2.95 13.55
N VAL A 350 -10.97 -2.67 12.29
CA VAL A 350 -10.25 -3.24 11.13
C VAL A 350 -8.85 -2.66 10.99
N GLY A 351 -8.69 -1.37 11.33
CA GLY A 351 -7.40 -0.66 11.34
C GLY A 351 -6.84 -0.51 12.76
N ARG A 352 -5.56 -0.14 12.83
CA ARG A 352 -4.90 0.17 14.10
C ARG A 352 -5.19 1.60 14.51
N THR A 353 -5.71 1.79 15.73
CA THR A 353 -5.92 3.11 16.35
C THR A 353 -4.76 3.52 17.26
N GLY A 354 -3.74 2.68 17.40
CA GLY A 354 -2.52 2.88 18.22
C GLY A 354 -1.59 1.66 18.10
N GLU A 355 -0.35 1.80 18.56
CA GLU A 355 0.70 0.77 18.42
C GLU A 355 0.32 -0.62 18.99
N ASN A 356 -0.53 -0.66 20.02
CA ASN A 356 -0.93 -1.89 20.72
C ASN A 356 -2.42 -2.25 20.52
N SER A 357 -3.11 -1.66 19.54
CA SER A 357 -4.52 -2.00 19.29
C SER A 357 -4.63 -3.38 18.64
N GLU A 358 -5.50 -4.25 19.19
CA GLU A 358 -5.88 -5.50 18.52
C GLU A 358 -6.68 -5.19 17.26
N VAL A 359 -6.46 -5.99 16.23
CA VAL A 359 -7.13 -5.85 14.92
C VAL A 359 -8.23 -6.90 14.80
N GLU A 360 -9.43 -6.45 14.47
CA GLU A 360 -10.61 -7.30 14.26
C GLU A 360 -10.63 -7.88 12.83
N HIS A 361 -9.97 -9.01 12.64
CA HIS A 361 -9.80 -9.62 11.30
C HIS A 361 -11.10 -10.12 10.66
N GLY A 362 -12.15 -10.37 11.46
CA GLY A 362 -13.45 -10.84 10.98
C GLY A 362 -14.40 -9.71 10.57
N VAL A 363 -14.08 -8.47 10.95
CA VAL A 363 -14.89 -7.29 10.62
C VAL A 363 -14.63 -6.86 9.19
N GLY A 364 -15.68 -6.44 8.47
CA GLY A 364 -15.57 -5.99 7.09
C GLY A 364 -16.90 -5.65 6.44
N ILE A 365 -16.85 -5.32 5.16
CA ILE A 365 -18.00 -4.99 4.34
C ILE A 365 -17.96 -5.82 3.05
N GLU A 366 -19.14 -6.34 2.67
CA GLU A 366 -19.38 -6.90 1.36
C GLU A 366 -20.30 -5.95 0.57
N LEU A 367 -19.83 -5.42 -0.55
CA LEU A 367 -20.63 -4.62 -1.48
C LEU A 367 -21.41 -5.53 -2.42
N ILE A 368 -22.74 -5.54 -2.28
CA ILE A 368 -23.67 -6.30 -3.12
C ILE A 368 -23.92 -5.55 -4.41
N ALA A 369 -24.00 -4.22 -4.34
CA ALA A 369 -24.14 -3.34 -5.50
C ALA A 369 -22.96 -2.33 -5.55
N ARG A 370 -22.66 -1.82 -6.73
CA ARG A 370 -21.48 -1.00 -7.03
C ARG A 370 -21.90 0.29 -7.74
N VAL A 371 -20.99 1.22 -7.87
CA VAL A 371 -21.20 2.42 -8.70
C VAL A 371 -21.57 2.01 -10.13
N GLY A 372 -22.65 2.57 -10.64
CA GLY A 372 -23.27 2.25 -11.92
C GLY A 372 -24.42 1.27 -11.87
N ASP A 373 -24.60 0.51 -10.77
CA ASP A 373 -25.71 -0.43 -10.63
C ASP A 373 -27.02 0.29 -10.32
N TYR A 374 -28.11 -0.25 -10.86
CA TYR A 374 -29.48 0.18 -10.56
C TYR A 374 -30.04 -0.60 -9.39
N VAL A 375 -30.54 0.10 -8.37
CA VAL A 375 -31.16 -0.47 -7.17
C VAL A 375 -32.56 0.07 -6.97
N LYS A 376 -33.43 -0.71 -6.34
CA LYS A 376 -34.74 -0.27 -5.89
C LYS A 376 -34.67 0.09 -4.41
N GLN A 377 -35.54 0.98 -3.98
CA GLN A 377 -35.70 1.26 -2.55
C GLN A 377 -35.95 -0.04 -1.78
N GLY A 378 -35.14 -0.30 -0.75
CA GLY A 378 -35.16 -1.52 0.05
C GLY A 378 -34.24 -2.65 -0.43
N ASP A 379 -33.67 -2.58 -1.65
CA ASP A 379 -32.66 -3.54 -2.08
C ASP A 379 -31.40 -3.42 -1.22
N ILE A 380 -30.79 -4.56 -0.88
CA ILE A 380 -29.54 -4.58 -0.11
C ILE A 380 -28.38 -4.18 -1.03
N TRP A 381 -27.64 -3.13 -0.70
CA TRP A 381 -26.47 -2.70 -1.44
C TRP A 381 -25.13 -3.08 -0.75
N ALA A 382 -25.14 -3.28 0.60
CA ALA A 382 -23.98 -3.76 1.34
C ALA A 382 -24.41 -4.64 2.53
N ILE A 383 -23.47 -5.50 2.96
CA ILE A 383 -23.55 -6.26 4.21
C ILE A 383 -22.33 -5.90 5.05
N ILE A 384 -22.57 -5.47 6.28
CA ILE A 384 -21.52 -5.11 7.24
C ILE A 384 -21.41 -6.26 8.24
N HIS A 385 -20.19 -6.78 8.39
CA HIS A 385 -19.83 -7.78 9.38
C HIS A 385 -19.12 -7.10 10.55
N HIS A 386 -19.65 -7.20 11.79
CA HIS A 386 -19.14 -6.43 12.92
C HIS A 386 -19.24 -7.20 14.27
N ASN A 387 -18.44 -6.74 15.26
CA ASN A 387 -18.40 -7.31 16.62
C ASN A 387 -18.89 -6.32 17.69
N ASN A 388 -19.86 -5.44 17.34
CA ASN A 388 -20.41 -4.39 18.22
C ASN A 388 -19.37 -3.36 18.71
N ILE A 389 -18.27 -3.17 17.98
CA ILE A 389 -17.28 -2.11 18.18
C ILE A 389 -17.53 -1.05 17.10
N GLY A 390 -17.53 0.23 17.49
CA GLY A 390 -17.83 1.34 16.59
C GLY A 390 -19.34 1.41 16.22
N ASP A 391 -19.65 2.26 15.24
CA ASP A 391 -21.02 2.45 14.75
C ASP A 391 -21.16 1.99 13.29
N PRO A 392 -21.68 0.77 13.05
CA PRO A 392 -21.86 0.28 11.68
C PRO A 392 -22.90 1.09 10.89
N TYR A 393 -23.80 1.81 11.56
CA TYR A 393 -24.79 2.65 10.88
C TYR A 393 -24.20 3.87 10.19
N TYR A 394 -22.97 4.26 10.53
CA TYR A 394 -22.26 5.36 9.87
C TYR A 394 -22.07 5.12 8.35
N ILE A 395 -22.09 3.85 7.93
CA ILE A 395 -21.96 3.42 6.53
C ILE A 395 -23.22 3.67 5.69
N HIS A 396 -24.40 3.80 6.32
CA HIS A 396 -25.64 4.04 5.57
C HIS A 396 -25.60 5.27 4.67
N ASP A 397 -24.88 6.31 5.07
CA ASP A 397 -24.76 7.56 4.33
C ASP A 397 -23.56 7.58 3.35
N SER A 398 -22.87 6.44 3.15
CA SER A 398 -21.75 6.36 2.22
C SER A 398 -22.16 6.05 0.78
N VAL A 399 -23.44 5.85 0.50
CA VAL A 399 -23.96 5.63 -0.85
C VAL A 399 -24.77 6.85 -1.32
N THR A 400 -24.53 7.26 -2.55
CA THR A 400 -25.36 8.25 -3.26
C THR A 400 -26.11 7.57 -4.40
N ILE A 401 -27.44 7.76 -4.46
CA ILE A 401 -28.30 7.18 -5.48
C ILE A 401 -28.98 8.34 -6.23
N SER A 402 -29.07 8.25 -7.56
CA SER A 402 -29.65 9.27 -8.42
C SER A 402 -30.57 8.62 -9.48
N ASP A 403 -31.55 9.38 -9.98
CA ASP A 403 -32.43 8.94 -11.07
C ASP A 403 -31.68 8.84 -12.42
N GLU A 404 -30.58 9.58 -12.58
CA GLU A 404 -29.74 9.54 -13.77
C GLU A 404 -28.53 8.64 -13.54
N ALA A 405 -28.30 7.71 -14.47
CA ALA A 405 -27.06 6.93 -14.50
C ALA A 405 -25.88 7.88 -14.76
N ASP A 406 -24.86 7.81 -13.89
CA ASP A 406 -23.58 8.39 -14.27
C ASP A 406 -23.05 7.62 -15.49
N LYS A 407 -22.69 8.35 -16.55
CA LYS A 407 -22.34 7.75 -17.85
C LYS A 407 -20.99 7.06 -17.74
N ASN A 408 -21.01 5.81 -17.37
CA ASN A 408 -19.90 4.87 -17.17
C ASN A 408 -19.08 5.10 -15.89
N PRO A 409 -18.84 4.07 -15.09
CA PRO A 409 -17.79 4.13 -14.07
C PRO A 409 -16.48 4.51 -14.77
N LEU A 410 -15.83 5.59 -14.32
CA LEU A 410 -14.55 6.03 -14.87
C LEU A 410 -13.53 4.90 -14.68
N PRO A 411 -12.63 4.67 -15.65
CA PRO A 411 -11.57 3.68 -15.49
C PRO A 411 -10.72 4.00 -14.27
N ARG A 412 -10.21 2.97 -13.60
CA ARG A 412 -9.35 3.17 -12.42
C ARG A 412 -8.06 3.91 -12.77
N LEU A 413 -7.47 3.63 -13.93
CA LEU A 413 -6.26 4.32 -14.39
C LEU A 413 -6.57 5.73 -14.86
N ILE A 414 -5.87 6.70 -14.28
CA ILE A 414 -5.87 8.12 -14.70
C ILE A 414 -4.70 8.35 -15.66
N LYS A 415 -3.48 7.98 -15.27
CA LYS A 415 -2.26 8.27 -16.03
C LYS A 415 -1.13 7.31 -15.69
N THR A 416 -0.28 7.04 -16.67
CA THR A 416 0.99 6.33 -16.48
C THR A 416 2.16 7.29 -16.68
N ILE A 417 3.15 7.24 -15.78
CA ILE A 417 4.38 8.05 -15.81
C ILE A 417 5.58 7.12 -15.78
N ARG A 418 6.51 7.32 -16.75
CA ARG A 418 7.81 6.63 -16.84
C ARG A 418 8.92 7.65 -17.00
N TYR A 419 10.15 7.26 -16.68
CA TYR A 419 11.30 8.17 -16.74
C TYR A 419 11.54 8.75 -18.14
N GLU A 420 11.38 7.94 -19.19
CA GLU A 420 11.50 8.36 -20.58
C GLU A 420 10.56 9.53 -20.96
N ASN A 421 9.40 9.60 -20.29
CA ASN A 421 8.41 10.66 -20.52
C ASN A 421 8.78 11.96 -19.81
N LEU A 422 9.76 11.93 -18.88
CA LEU A 422 10.18 13.08 -18.06
C LEU A 422 11.47 13.73 -18.55
N SER A 423 12.18 13.10 -19.48
CA SER A 423 13.45 13.58 -20.02
C SER A 423 13.32 14.82 -20.92
N ASN A 424 12.10 15.21 -21.28
CA ASN A 424 11.79 16.36 -22.12
C ASN A 424 11.14 17.55 -21.35
N GLU A 425 10.97 17.45 -20.04
CA GLU A 425 10.51 18.53 -19.14
C GLU A 425 11.68 19.06 -18.28
#